data_480a62cb2ad6a44eb83b4aee0fe15ea2
#
_entry.id   480a62cb2ad6a44eb83b4aee0fe15ea2
#
_cell.length_a   1.000
_cell.length_b   1.000
_cell.length_c   1.000
_cell.angle_alpha   90.00
_cell.angle_beta   90.00
_cell.angle_gamma   90.00
#
_symmetry.space_group_name_H-M   'P 1'
#
loop_
_entity.id
_entity.type
_entity.pdbx_description
1 polymer ?
#
loop_
_entity_poly.entity_id
_entity_poly.type
_entity_poly.pdbx_seq_one_letter_code
_entity_poly.pdbx_strand_id
1 'polypeptide(L)'
;MPFWYSNSKLAWLLLPFSLLFWLISQIRRALFSLNILSSYKSPKPVIIVGNLSVGGNGKTPVVVWLVEELQKQGLRVGVISRGYGSQSKTYPLLVTPETDPVQGGDEPVLIAKRTGVPVVISPNRQQAIELLLKTQDCDLIISDDGLQHYKLQRDIEIVVMDAERALGNGFVLPAGPLRELPSRLKSVDFVITNGGKNAYSDVIMTLVPHYAINLVTAEKRLLSEFTQGSAIAGIGNPQRFFTMLENLNIRLGNTKAFQDHQHFEPQLLEKLAENQPLFMTEKDAVKCQAFAKENWWYVPVDAEIVEAENQGQKLPQLWEKIRHLV
;
A
#
# COMPACT_ATOMS: atom_id res chain seq x y z
N MET A 1 -4.39 -9.10 14.08
CA MET A 1 -4.56 -9.76 15.40
C MET A 1 -5.19 -8.77 16.36
N PRO A 2 -6.39 -9.05 16.91
CA PRO A 2 -7.14 -8.07 17.72
C PRO A 2 -6.38 -7.57 18.96
N PHE A 3 -5.56 -8.43 19.57
CA PHE A 3 -4.84 -8.10 20.80
C PHE A 3 -3.76 -7.01 20.63
N TRP A 4 -3.34 -6.71 19.42
CA TRP A 4 -2.39 -5.61 19.14
C TRP A 4 -3.02 -4.22 19.31
N TYR A 5 -4.35 -4.16 19.26
CA TYR A 5 -5.14 -2.92 19.35
C TYR A 5 -6.04 -2.91 20.59
N SER A 6 -5.72 -3.75 21.59
CA SER A 6 -6.43 -3.84 22.87
C SER A 6 -5.43 -4.05 24.02
N ASN A 7 -5.86 -3.79 25.25
CA ASN A 7 -5.06 -4.01 26.46
C ASN A 7 -5.02 -5.51 26.85
N SER A 8 -4.58 -6.37 25.95
CA SER A 8 -4.56 -7.81 26.17
C SER A 8 -3.32 -8.25 26.96
N LYS A 9 -3.53 -9.11 27.96
CA LYS A 9 -2.43 -9.74 28.73
C LYS A 9 -1.52 -10.62 27.87
N LEU A 10 -2.00 -11.10 26.71
CA LEU A 10 -1.22 -11.87 25.76
C LEU A 10 -0.01 -11.07 25.21
N ALA A 11 -0.17 -9.76 25.03
CA ALA A 11 0.93 -8.89 24.62
C ALA A 11 2.11 -8.96 25.60
N TRP A 12 1.84 -8.97 26.90
CA TRP A 12 2.86 -9.06 27.94
C TRP A 12 3.61 -10.40 27.92
N LEU A 13 2.92 -11.49 27.66
CA LEU A 13 3.53 -12.83 27.54
C LEU A 13 4.50 -12.90 26.35
N LEU A 14 4.24 -12.14 25.28
CA LEU A 14 5.05 -12.12 24.06
C LEU A 14 6.22 -11.12 24.12
N LEU A 15 6.32 -10.26 25.16
CA LEU A 15 7.37 -9.25 25.26
C LEU A 15 8.81 -9.79 25.16
N PRO A 16 9.20 -10.94 25.74
CA PRO A 16 10.56 -11.47 25.59
C PRO A 16 10.94 -11.71 24.12
N PHE A 17 9.99 -12.20 23.32
CA PHE A 17 10.20 -12.41 21.87
C PHE A 17 10.26 -11.08 21.13
N SER A 18 9.49 -10.09 21.54
CA SER A 18 9.57 -8.74 20.98
C SER A 18 10.90 -8.06 21.28
N LEU A 19 11.44 -8.24 22.48
CA LEU A 19 12.75 -7.73 22.83
C LEU A 19 13.84 -8.34 21.94
N LEU A 20 13.78 -9.65 21.71
CA LEU A 20 14.71 -10.35 20.82
C LEU A 20 14.57 -9.85 19.37
N PHE A 21 13.33 -9.74 18.85
CA PHE A 21 13.08 -9.20 17.53
C PHE A 21 13.61 -7.77 17.38
N TRP A 22 13.35 -6.93 18.37
CA TRP A 22 13.85 -5.55 18.40
C TRP A 22 15.38 -5.51 18.39
N LEU A 23 16.04 -6.28 19.26
CA LEU A 23 17.50 -6.33 19.36
C LEU A 23 18.14 -6.72 18.02
N ILE A 24 17.65 -7.79 17.38
CA ILE A 24 18.13 -8.24 16.07
C ILE A 24 17.92 -7.14 15.02
N SER A 25 16.76 -6.49 15.04
CA SER A 25 16.44 -5.41 14.09
C SER A 25 17.34 -4.19 14.28
N GLN A 26 17.64 -3.81 15.55
CA GLN A 26 18.54 -2.69 15.85
C GLN A 26 19.99 -3.00 15.48
N ILE A 27 20.48 -4.20 15.80
CA ILE A 27 21.82 -4.64 15.40
C ILE A 27 21.95 -4.58 13.87
N ARG A 28 21.00 -5.15 13.14
CA ARG A 28 21.01 -5.11 11.68
C ARG A 28 21.01 -3.69 11.14
N ARG A 29 20.19 -2.80 11.69
CA ARG A 29 20.14 -1.38 11.30
C ARG A 29 21.49 -0.69 11.58
N ALA A 30 22.08 -0.90 12.76
CA ALA A 30 23.37 -0.35 13.12
C ALA A 30 24.49 -0.83 12.19
N LEU A 31 24.51 -2.11 11.82
CA LEU A 31 25.50 -2.67 10.90
C LEU A 31 25.44 -2.00 9.50
N PHE A 32 24.26 -1.66 9.01
CA PHE A 32 24.11 -0.89 7.77
C PHE A 32 24.52 0.59 7.96
N SER A 33 24.11 1.23 9.07
CA SER A 33 24.45 2.64 9.32
C SER A 33 25.95 2.87 9.55
N LEU A 34 26.64 1.89 10.09
CA LEU A 34 28.10 1.90 10.28
C LEU A 34 28.88 1.42 9.04
N ASN A 35 28.18 1.15 7.93
CA ASN A 35 28.77 0.59 6.70
C ASN A 35 29.54 -0.74 6.88
N ILE A 36 29.25 -1.50 7.94
CA ILE A 36 29.78 -2.86 8.14
C ILE A 36 29.10 -3.82 7.15
N LEU A 37 27.79 -3.64 6.94
CA LEU A 37 27.07 -4.29 5.84
C LEU A 37 26.96 -3.32 4.66
N SER A 38 27.29 -3.80 3.46
CA SER A 38 27.21 -3.00 2.25
C SER A 38 25.78 -2.65 1.88
N SER A 39 25.55 -1.38 1.58
CA SER A 39 24.31 -0.89 1.01
C SER A 39 24.50 -0.50 -0.46
N TYR A 40 23.46 -0.65 -1.25
CA TYR A 40 23.43 -0.28 -2.67
C TYR A 40 22.90 1.15 -2.82
N LYS A 41 23.66 2.00 -3.51
CA LYS A 41 23.23 3.34 -3.92
C LYS A 41 22.77 3.27 -5.37
N SER A 42 21.52 3.62 -5.61
CA SER A 42 20.94 3.74 -6.95
C SER A 42 21.57 4.91 -7.71
N PRO A 43 21.79 4.79 -9.05
CA PRO A 43 22.20 5.92 -9.88
C PRO A 43 21.09 6.98 -10.06
N LYS A 44 19.85 6.66 -9.71
CA LYS A 44 18.70 7.56 -9.72
C LYS A 44 18.17 7.74 -8.30
N PRO A 45 17.58 8.91 -7.97
CA PRO A 45 16.97 9.13 -6.66
C PRO A 45 15.94 8.07 -6.29
N VAL A 46 15.91 7.71 -5.01
CA VAL A 46 14.98 6.69 -4.47
C VAL A 46 14.11 7.28 -3.37
N ILE A 47 12.80 7.23 -3.58
CA ILE A 47 11.79 7.56 -2.58
C ILE A 47 11.23 6.25 -2.03
N ILE A 48 11.30 6.06 -0.72
CA ILE A 48 10.69 4.92 -0.03
C ILE A 48 9.30 5.31 0.46
N VAL A 49 8.29 4.54 0.09
CA VAL A 49 6.97 4.56 0.73
C VAL A 49 6.83 3.29 1.55
N GLY A 50 6.62 3.43 2.85
CA GLY A 50 6.56 2.29 3.75
C GLY A 50 5.70 2.53 4.98
N ASN A 51 5.72 1.59 5.92
CA ASN A 51 5.01 1.71 7.18
C ASN A 51 5.80 1.11 8.35
N LEU A 52 5.45 1.52 9.58
CA LEU A 52 6.04 0.96 10.78
C LEU A 52 5.30 -0.26 11.30
N SER A 53 3.99 -0.36 11.07
CA SER A 53 3.15 -1.45 11.56
C SER A 53 2.82 -2.45 10.45
N VAL A 54 2.61 -3.70 10.80
CA VAL A 54 2.07 -4.69 9.86
C VAL A 54 0.60 -4.42 9.56
N GLY A 55 0.15 -4.79 8.36
CA GLY A 55 -1.23 -4.63 7.89
C GLY A 55 -1.40 -3.53 6.85
N GLY A 56 -2.63 -3.39 6.35
CA GLY A 56 -2.99 -2.42 5.34
C GLY A 56 -3.11 -1.01 5.93
N ASN A 57 -2.11 -0.17 5.71
CA ASN A 57 -2.07 1.23 6.15
C ASN A 57 -2.41 2.23 5.02
N GLY A 58 -2.61 1.73 3.78
CA GLY A 58 -2.89 2.60 2.62
C GLY A 58 -1.63 3.02 1.85
N LYS A 59 -0.55 2.22 1.87
CA LYS A 59 0.68 2.50 1.09
C LYS A 59 0.41 2.60 -0.40
N THR A 60 -0.27 1.61 -0.97
CA THR A 60 -0.52 1.55 -2.41
C THR A 60 -1.22 2.79 -2.95
N PRO A 61 -2.30 3.33 -2.35
CA PRO A 61 -2.86 4.61 -2.73
C PRO A 61 -1.86 5.78 -2.69
N VAL A 62 -0.98 5.83 -1.68
CA VAL A 62 0.07 6.87 -1.62
C VAL A 62 1.09 6.71 -2.74
N VAL A 63 1.50 5.48 -3.07
CA VAL A 63 2.39 5.22 -4.21
C VAL A 63 1.75 5.66 -5.51
N VAL A 64 0.48 5.31 -5.75
CA VAL A 64 -0.27 5.72 -6.95
C VAL A 64 -0.35 7.25 -7.03
N TRP A 65 -0.81 7.90 -5.96
CA TRP A 65 -0.89 9.36 -5.89
C TRP A 65 0.47 10.03 -6.18
N LEU A 66 1.54 9.54 -5.55
CA LEU A 66 2.88 10.12 -5.74
C LEU A 66 3.36 9.96 -7.19
N VAL A 67 3.13 8.80 -7.81
CA VAL A 67 3.43 8.56 -9.22
C VAL A 67 2.65 9.53 -10.10
N GLU A 68 1.33 9.64 -9.91
CA GLU A 68 0.46 10.51 -10.73
C GLU A 68 0.86 11.99 -10.61
N GLU A 69 1.16 12.46 -9.39
CA GLU A 69 1.62 13.84 -9.17
C GLU A 69 2.98 14.13 -9.81
N LEU A 70 3.90 13.18 -9.78
CA LEU A 70 5.21 13.32 -10.43
C LEU A 70 5.10 13.27 -11.96
N GLN A 71 4.22 12.41 -12.49
CA GLN A 71 3.92 12.37 -13.93
C GLN A 71 3.31 13.70 -14.42
N LYS A 72 2.40 14.33 -13.64
CA LYS A 72 1.87 15.68 -13.94
C LYS A 72 2.96 16.74 -14.03
N GLN A 73 4.07 16.55 -13.31
CA GLN A 73 5.24 17.43 -13.37
C GLN A 73 6.22 17.06 -14.51
N GLY A 74 5.87 16.08 -15.35
CA GLY A 74 6.68 15.64 -16.49
C GLY A 74 7.80 14.67 -16.15
N LEU A 75 7.85 14.12 -14.93
CA LEU A 75 8.88 13.19 -14.50
C LEU A 75 8.55 11.75 -14.89
N ARG A 76 9.56 11.02 -15.34
CA ARG A 76 9.47 9.59 -15.65
C ARG A 76 9.77 8.79 -14.39
N VAL A 77 8.74 8.16 -13.86
CA VAL A 77 8.79 7.42 -12.61
C VAL A 77 8.87 5.92 -12.88
N GLY A 78 9.76 5.23 -12.17
CA GLY A 78 9.73 3.78 -12.08
C GLY A 78 9.38 3.32 -10.67
N VAL A 79 8.70 2.21 -10.53
CA VAL A 79 8.34 1.63 -9.23
C VAL A 79 9.04 0.30 -9.03
N ILE A 80 9.58 0.08 -7.84
CA ILE A 80 10.09 -1.22 -7.42
C ILE A 80 9.33 -1.71 -6.20
N SER A 81 9.03 -3.01 -6.15
CA SER A 81 8.39 -3.65 -5.02
C SER A 81 9.05 -5.00 -4.69
N ARG A 82 8.72 -5.56 -3.51
CA ARG A 82 9.20 -6.89 -3.14
C ARG A 82 8.51 -7.99 -3.95
N GLY A 83 7.30 -7.71 -4.44
CA GLY A 83 6.44 -8.72 -5.00
C GLY A 83 5.85 -9.63 -3.92
N TYR A 84 5.39 -9.04 -2.81
CA TYR A 84 4.72 -9.82 -1.78
C TYR A 84 3.47 -10.50 -2.36
N GLY A 85 3.28 -11.79 -2.04
CA GLY A 85 2.20 -12.60 -2.61
C GLY A 85 2.47 -13.13 -4.03
N SER A 86 3.51 -12.66 -4.73
CA SER A 86 3.91 -13.18 -6.04
C SER A 86 4.40 -14.63 -5.94
N GLN A 87 3.95 -15.45 -6.88
CA GLN A 87 4.40 -16.83 -7.08
C GLN A 87 5.35 -16.97 -8.28
N SER A 88 5.95 -15.87 -8.73
CA SER A 88 6.93 -15.91 -9.81
C SER A 88 8.09 -16.82 -9.47
N LYS A 89 8.50 -17.62 -10.45
CA LYS A 89 9.70 -18.49 -10.35
C LYS A 89 10.99 -17.75 -10.72
N THR A 90 10.87 -16.57 -11.33
CA THR A 90 12.00 -15.79 -11.84
C THR A 90 11.95 -14.36 -11.31
N TYR A 91 13.07 -13.89 -10.78
CA TYR A 91 13.26 -12.50 -10.35
C TYR A 91 14.59 -11.97 -10.89
N PRO A 92 14.69 -10.65 -11.18
CA PRO A 92 13.63 -9.65 -11.13
C PRO A 92 12.60 -9.85 -12.24
N LEU A 93 11.34 -9.42 -12.03
CA LEU A 93 10.25 -9.50 -12.98
C LEU A 93 9.70 -8.09 -13.29
N LEU A 94 9.65 -7.72 -14.54
CA LEU A 94 8.92 -6.52 -15.01
C LEU A 94 7.43 -6.85 -15.04
N VAL A 95 6.65 -6.06 -14.30
CA VAL A 95 5.20 -6.18 -14.18
C VAL A 95 4.55 -5.16 -15.11
N THR A 96 3.63 -5.62 -15.95
CA THR A 96 2.79 -4.81 -16.84
C THR A 96 1.32 -4.89 -16.43
N PRO A 97 0.43 -4.04 -16.98
CA PRO A 97 -1.01 -4.14 -16.74
C PRO A 97 -1.61 -5.52 -17.03
N GLU A 98 -1.01 -6.28 -17.95
CA GLU A 98 -1.46 -7.59 -18.38
C GLU A 98 -0.85 -8.74 -17.57
N THR A 99 0.11 -8.43 -16.68
CA THR A 99 0.75 -9.46 -15.84
C THR A 99 -0.27 -10.12 -14.92
N ASP A 100 -0.29 -11.45 -14.90
CA ASP A 100 -1.12 -12.22 -13.98
C ASP A 100 -0.78 -11.85 -12.52
N PRO A 101 -1.76 -11.45 -11.70
CA PRO A 101 -1.56 -11.12 -10.29
C PRO A 101 -0.91 -12.25 -9.47
N VAL A 102 -1.12 -13.51 -9.86
CA VAL A 102 -0.44 -14.64 -9.23
C VAL A 102 1.08 -14.56 -9.45
N GLN A 103 1.51 -14.09 -10.62
CA GLN A 103 2.93 -13.91 -10.94
C GLN A 103 3.47 -12.57 -10.46
N GLY A 104 2.74 -11.48 -10.66
CA GLY A 104 3.17 -10.12 -10.37
C GLY A 104 2.95 -9.68 -8.92
N GLY A 105 2.02 -10.31 -8.22
CA GLY A 105 1.46 -9.83 -6.96
C GLY A 105 0.36 -8.79 -7.17
N ASP A 106 -0.63 -8.75 -6.28
CA ASP A 106 -1.82 -7.90 -6.41
C ASP A 106 -1.46 -6.40 -6.47
N GLU A 107 -0.61 -5.94 -5.55
CA GLU A 107 -0.26 -4.52 -5.42
C GLU A 107 0.61 -4.01 -6.59
N PRO A 108 1.67 -4.71 -7.03
CA PRO A 108 2.45 -4.28 -8.20
C PRO A 108 1.63 -4.24 -9.49
N VAL A 109 0.75 -5.22 -9.71
CA VAL A 109 -0.14 -5.25 -10.90
C VAL A 109 -1.14 -4.09 -10.83
N LEU A 110 -1.71 -3.80 -9.65
CA LEU A 110 -2.59 -2.64 -9.44
C LEU A 110 -1.86 -1.33 -9.77
N ILE A 111 -0.64 -1.12 -9.25
CA ILE A 111 0.16 0.08 -9.53
C ILE A 111 0.41 0.22 -11.03
N ALA A 112 0.84 -0.85 -11.71
CA ALA A 112 1.09 -0.84 -13.14
C ALA A 112 -0.18 -0.51 -13.96
N LYS A 113 -1.33 -1.10 -13.61
CA LYS A 113 -2.62 -0.82 -14.27
C LYS A 113 -3.08 0.62 -14.07
N ARG A 114 -2.93 1.14 -12.86
CA ARG A 114 -3.42 2.47 -12.48
C ARG A 114 -2.60 3.61 -13.11
N THR A 115 -1.28 3.45 -13.11
CA THR A 115 -0.36 4.54 -13.41
C THR A 115 0.32 4.42 -14.78
N GLY A 116 0.32 3.23 -15.36
CA GLY A 116 1.03 2.96 -16.61
C GLY A 116 2.57 3.01 -16.51
N VAL A 117 3.13 3.24 -15.30
CA VAL A 117 4.59 3.26 -15.14
C VAL A 117 5.18 1.85 -15.08
N PRO A 118 6.46 1.69 -15.42
CA PRO A 118 7.14 0.40 -15.24
C PRO A 118 7.25 0.05 -13.76
N VAL A 119 6.85 -1.17 -13.43
CA VAL A 119 6.93 -1.73 -12.08
C VAL A 119 7.82 -2.97 -12.12
N VAL A 120 8.84 -3.04 -11.29
CA VAL A 120 9.70 -4.23 -11.20
C VAL A 120 9.66 -4.81 -9.81
N ILE A 121 9.42 -6.12 -9.73
CA ILE A 121 9.42 -6.85 -8.47
C ILE A 121 10.67 -7.70 -8.30
N SER A 122 11.25 -7.68 -7.10
CA SER A 122 12.31 -8.60 -6.68
C SER A 122 12.47 -8.57 -5.16
N PRO A 123 12.73 -9.71 -4.50
CA PRO A 123 13.22 -9.74 -3.12
C PRO A 123 14.53 -8.94 -2.95
N ASN A 124 15.36 -8.89 -3.99
CA ASN A 124 16.57 -8.06 -4.05
C ASN A 124 16.28 -6.75 -4.79
N ARG A 125 16.17 -5.64 -4.05
CA ARG A 125 15.86 -4.31 -4.60
C ARG A 125 16.92 -3.78 -5.58
N GLN A 126 18.18 -4.14 -5.40
CA GLN A 126 19.27 -3.80 -6.33
C GLN A 126 18.97 -4.39 -7.72
N GLN A 127 18.68 -5.68 -7.79
CA GLN A 127 18.35 -6.33 -9.05
C GLN A 127 17.09 -5.73 -9.71
N ALA A 128 16.09 -5.33 -8.88
CA ALA A 128 14.91 -4.65 -9.39
C ALA A 128 15.27 -3.32 -10.04
N ILE A 129 16.12 -2.50 -9.40
CA ILE A 129 16.59 -1.23 -9.95
C ILE A 129 17.42 -1.44 -11.22
N GLU A 130 18.33 -2.41 -11.21
CA GLU A 130 19.19 -2.70 -12.37
C GLU A 130 18.35 -3.12 -13.58
N LEU A 131 17.35 -3.99 -13.41
CA LEU A 131 16.43 -4.32 -14.50
C LEU A 131 15.62 -3.12 -14.95
N LEU A 132 15.05 -2.36 -14.01
CA LEU A 132 14.25 -1.17 -14.30
C LEU A 132 15.04 -0.18 -15.18
N LEU A 133 16.24 0.21 -14.74
CA LEU A 133 17.07 1.19 -15.44
C LEU A 133 17.70 0.66 -16.74
N LYS A 134 17.82 -0.65 -16.89
CA LYS A 134 18.25 -1.28 -18.15
C LYS A 134 17.16 -1.24 -19.21
N THR A 135 15.89 -1.34 -18.81
CA THR A 135 14.76 -1.49 -19.72
C THR A 135 13.94 -0.22 -19.89
N GLN A 136 14.05 0.72 -18.96
CA GLN A 136 13.22 1.91 -18.90
C GLN A 136 14.06 3.15 -18.52
N ASP A 137 13.74 4.26 -19.14
CA ASP A 137 14.35 5.53 -18.77
C ASP A 137 13.53 6.23 -17.68
N CYS A 138 14.10 6.33 -16.49
CA CYS A 138 13.45 6.90 -15.30
C CYS A 138 14.27 8.06 -14.74
N ASP A 139 13.60 9.10 -14.27
CA ASP A 139 14.23 10.23 -13.57
C ASP A 139 14.37 9.93 -12.09
N LEU A 140 13.41 9.19 -11.51
CA LEU A 140 13.42 8.75 -10.11
C LEU A 140 12.70 7.40 -9.93
N ILE A 141 12.92 6.77 -8.78
CA ILE A 141 12.39 5.46 -8.42
C ILE A 141 11.60 5.55 -7.12
N ILE A 142 10.40 4.99 -7.10
CA ILE A 142 9.62 4.79 -5.88
C ILE A 142 9.74 3.33 -5.44
N SER A 143 10.15 3.11 -4.19
CA SER A 143 10.18 1.76 -3.59
C SER A 143 8.97 1.55 -2.70
N ASP A 144 8.06 0.70 -3.13
CA ASP A 144 6.92 0.26 -2.34
C ASP A 144 7.34 -0.75 -1.25
N ASP A 145 6.85 -0.53 -0.03
CA ASP A 145 7.17 -1.28 1.21
C ASP A 145 8.67 -1.51 1.43
N GLY A 146 9.45 -0.44 1.27
CA GLY A 146 10.91 -0.48 1.34
C GLY A 146 11.53 -0.02 2.66
N LEU A 147 10.75 0.42 3.67
CA LEU A 147 11.27 1.13 4.84
C LEU A 147 12.32 0.32 5.62
N GLN A 148 12.10 -0.97 5.83
CA GLN A 148 13.01 -1.88 6.53
C GLN A 148 14.09 -2.50 5.63
N HIS A 149 14.16 -2.10 4.34
CA HIS A 149 15.16 -2.63 3.41
C HIS A 149 16.44 -1.79 3.42
N TYR A 150 17.19 -1.81 4.54
CA TYR A 150 18.39 -1.00 4.76
C TYR A 150 19.55 -1.25 3.78
N LYS A 151 19.52 -2.36 3.04
CA LYS A 151 20.48 -2.63 1.97
C LYS A 151 20.34 -1.64 0.80
N LEU A 152 19.20 -0.96 0.63
CA LEU A 152 18.97 0.07 -0.36
C LEU A 152 19.12 1.46 0.29
N GLN A 153 20.05 2.28 -0.21
CA GLN A 153 20.13 3.70 0.14
C GLN A 153 18.91 4.43 -0.45
N ARG A 154 18.49 5.49 0.21
CA ARG A 154 17.29 6.26 -0.15
C ARG A 154 17.52 7.74 0.10
N ASP A 155 16.80 8.56 -0.63
CA ASP A 155 16.89 10.02 -0.56
C ASP A 155 15.72 10.62 0.22
N ILE A 156 14.54 9.97 0.15
CA ILE A 156 13.34 10.38 0.88
C ILE A 156 12.65 9.13 1.47
N GLU A 157 12.16 9.25 2.71
CA GLU A 157 11.36 8.23 3.39
C GLU A 157 9.99 8.80 3.74
N ILE A 158 8.93 8.18 3.19
CA ILE A 158 7.54 8.49 3.48
C ILE A 158 6.94 7.32 4.27
N VAL A 159 6.44 7.59 5.47
CA VAL A 159 5.73 6.62 6.29
C VAL A 159 4.23 6.83 6.15
N VAL A 160 3.51 5.77 5.81
CA VAL A 160 2.04 5.78 5.79
C VAL A 160 1.52 5.07 7.04
N MET A 161 0.60 5.71 7.73
CA MET A 161 0.03 5.25 8.99
C MET A 161 -1.51 5.31 8.93
N ASP A 162 -2.18 4.27 9.39
CA ASP A 162 -3.62 4.33 9.62
C ASP A 162 -3.91 5.26 10.81
N ALA A 163 -4.81 6.22 10.64
CA ALA A 163 -5.04 7.27 11.63
C ALA A 163 -5.62 6.73 12.94
N GLU A 164 -6.51 5.75 12.85
CA GLU A 164 -7.21 5.14 13.99
C GLU A 164 -6.33 4.12 14.71
N ARG A 165 -5.76 3.18 13.96
CA ARG A 165 -4.90 2.12 14.52
C ARG A 165 -3.54 2.63 14.97
N ALA A 166 -3.05 3.69 14.35
CA ALA A 166 -1.77 4.33 14.62
C ALA A 166 -0.63 3.33 14.87
N LEU A 167 -0.08 3.34 16.08
CA LEU A 167 1.01 2.44 16.51
C LEU A 167 0.51 1.23 17.31
N GLY A 168 -0.81 1.03 17.39
CA GLY A 168 -1.42 -0.02 18.20
C GLY A 168 -1.03 0.10 19.67
N ASN A 169 -0.68 -1.01 20.31
CA ASN A 169 -0.23 -1.03 21.70
C ASN A 169 1.22 -0.54 21.89
N GLY A 170 1.89 -0.06 20.86
CA GLY A 170 3.26 0.49 20.89
C GLY A 170 4.38 -0.54 20.93
N PHE A 171 4.08 -1.84 20.99
CA PHE A 171 5.09 -2.88 21.01
C PHE A 171 5.48 -3.33 19.59
N VAL A 172 6.71 -3.81 19.47
CA VAL A 172 7.16 -4.46 18.24
C VAL A 172 6.69 -5.92 18.19
N LEU A 173 6.75 -6.52 17.01
CA LEU A 173 6.41 -7.93 16.78
C LEU A 173 7.16 -8.85 17.75
N PRO A 174 6.52 -9.94 18.25
CA PRO A 174 5.11 -10.32 18.04
C PRO A 174 4.12 -9.75 19.08
N ALA A 175 4.57 -9.05 20.14
CA ALA A 175 3.69 -8.51 21.19
C ALA A 175 2.81 -7.35 20.70
N GLY A 176 3.23 -6.64 19.66
CA GLY A 176 2.48 -5.57 19.02
C GLY A 176 2.65 -5.58 17.50
N PRO A 177 2.03 -4.61 16.80
CA PRO A 177 2.02 -4.57 15.34
C PRO A 177 3.31 -4.00 14.73
N LEU A 178 4.21 -3.43 15.52
CA LEU A 178 5.32 -2.63 15.00
C LEU A 178 6.47 -3.48 14.46
N ARG A 179 7.00 -3.08 13.30
CA ARG A 179 8.24 -3.61 12.72
C ARG A 179 9.48 -2.90 13.29
N GLU A 180 9.30 -1.64 13.72
CA GLU A 180 10.31 -0.77 14.31
C GLU A 180 9.68 0.08 15.41
N LEU A 181 10.50 0.57 16.36
CA LEU A 181 10.01 1.42 17.45
C LEU A 181 9.42 2.75 16.95
N PRO A 182 8.48 3.37 17.71
CA PRO A 182 7.91 4.67 17.39
C PRO A 182 8.94 5.79 17.17
N SER A 183 10.11 5.70 17.81
CA SER A 183 11.21 6.66 17.64
C SER A 183 11.71 6.76 16.19
N ARG A 184 11.44 5.75 15.36
CA ARG A 184 11.76 5.76 13.93
C ARG A 184 11.07 6.91 13.17
N LEU A 185 9.90 7.35 13.62
CA LEU A 185 9.17 8.49 13.02
C LEU A 185 9.96 9.80 13.08
N LYS A 186 10.90 9.95 14.04
CA LYS A 186 11.74 11.15 14.16
C LYS A 186 12.83 11.24 13.09
N SER A 187 13.12 10.14 12.39
CA SER A 187 14.19 10.04 11.40
C SER A 187 13.70 9.82 9.97
N VAL A 188 12.39 9.76 9.75
CA VAL A 188 11.79 9.76 8.41
C VAL A 188 11.51 11.19 7.97
N ASP A 189 11.42 11.40 6.66
CA ASP A 189 11.19 12.74 6.12
C ASP A 189 9.73 13.16 6.27
N PHE A 190 8.79 12.24 5.99
CA PHE A 190 7.36 12.54 5.99
C PHE A 190 6.54 11.41 6.59
N VAL A 191 5.46 11.80 7.26
CA VAL A 191 4.43 10.88 7.77
C VAL A 191 3.09 11.30 7.19
N ILE A 192 2.38 10.37 6.56
CA ILE A 192 1.03 10.56 6.02
C ILE A 192 0.07 9.67 6.80
N THR A 193 -1.01 10.24 7.32
CA THR A 193 -2.04 9.49 8.04
C THR A 193 -3.24 9.22 7.14
N ASN A 194 -3.67 7.96 7.08
CA ASN A 194 -4.81 7.55 6.29
C ASN A 194 -6.09 7.54 7.11
N GLY A 195 -7.04 8.38 6.73
CA GLY A 195 -8.39 8.44 7.29
C GLY A 195 -8.57 9.42 8.44
N GLY A 196 -7.63 10.35 8.64
CA GLY A 196 -7.77 11.42 9.61
C GLY A 196 -6.45 11.89 10.20
N LYS A 197 -6.54 12.92 11.05
CA LYS A 197 -5.40 13.46 11.79
C LYS A 197 -5.11 12.60 13.03
N ASN A 198 -3.83 12.50 13.41
CA ASN A 198 -3.42 11.94 14.69
C ASN A 198 -2.21 12.71 15.28
N ALA A 199 -1.69 12.25 16.41
CA ALA A 199 -0.57 12.90 17.10
C ALA A 199 0.78 12.86 16.35
N TYR A 200 0.87 12.10 15.24
CA TYR A 200 2.13 11.86 14.53
C TYR A 200 2.25 12.64 13.23
N SER A 201 1.14 13.08 12.64
CA SER A 201 1.15 13.87 11.42
C SER A 201 -0.10 14.73 11.24
N ASP A 202 0.10 15.89 10.61
CA ASP A 202 -0.92 16.78 10.11
C ASP A 202 -1.18 16.62 8.59
N VAL A 203 -0.40 15.74 7.92
CA VAL A 203 -0.62 15.38 6.50
C VAL A 203 -1.60 14.22 6.47
N ILE A 204 -2.78 14.47 5.93
CA ILE A 204 -3.91 13.56 5.96
C ILE A 204 -4.19 13.07 4.55
N MET A 205 -4.30 11.76 4.39
CA MET A 205 -4.83 11.13 3.20
C MET A 205 -6.28 10.70 3.44
N THR A 206 -7.15 11.09 2.54
CA THR A 206 -8.52 10.58 2.44
C THR A 206 -8.66 9.77 1.17
N LEU A 207 -9.27 8.61 1.25
CA LEU A 207 -9.57 7.77 0.10
C LEU A 207 -10.97 8.11 -0.39
N VAL A 208 -11.06 8.67 -1.60
CA VAL A 208 -12.32 9.17 -2.17
C VAL A 208 -12.75 8.27 -3.32
N PRO A 209 -13.90 7.58 -3.19
CA PRO A 209 -14.51 6.83 -4.26
C PRO A 209 -15.48 7.72 -5.04
N HIS A 210 -15.35 7.76 -6.34
CA HIS A 210 -16.27 8.55 -7.20
C HIS A 210 -17.21 7.66 -8.03
N TYR A 211 -16.71 6.51 -8.48
CA TYR A 211 -17.39 5.63 -9.42
C TYR A 211 -17.04 4.16 -9.16
N ALA A 212 -17.85 3.29 -9.72
CA ALA A 212 -17.53 1.89 -9.87
C ALA A 212 -17.22 1.58 -11.34
N ILE A 213 -16.33 0.61 -11.56
CA ILE A 213 -15.99 0.13 -12.90
C ILE A 213 -16.39 -1.34 -13.00
N ASN A 214 -17.10 -1.67 -14.06
CA ASN A 214 -17.48 -3.06 -14.35
C ASN A 214 -16.25 -3.88 -14.78
N LEU A 215 -16.09 -5.08 -14.19
CA LEU A 215 -14.92 -5.91 -14.45
C LEU A 215 -14.90 -6.48 -15.88
N VAL A 216 -16.05 -6.67 -16.52
CA VAL A 216 -16.17 -7.30 -17.84
C VAL A 216 -16.21 -6.25 -18.96
N THR A 217 -17.10 -5.26 -18.80
CA THR A 217 -17.39 -4.28 -19.86
C THR A 217 -16.51 -3.03 -19.76
N ALA A 218 -15.80 -2.84 -18.64
CA ALA A 218 -15.09 -1.60 -18.30
C ALA A 218 -16.04 -0.36 -18.24
N GLU A 219 -17.34 -0.56 -18.18
CA GLU A 219 -18.31 0.50 -17.98
C GLU A 219 -18.00 1.24 -16.66
N LYS A 220 -18.00 2.57 -16.74
CA LYS A 220 -17.81 3.44 -15.59
C LYS A 220 -19.14 4.05 -15.20
N ARG A 221 -19.58 3.85 -13.94
CA ARG A 221 -20.83 4.33 -13.41
C ARG A 221 -20.63 5.06 -12.08
N LEU A 222 -21.33 6.16 -11.87
CA LEU A 222 -21.27 6.87 -10.59
C LEU A 222 -21.82 5.99 -9.46
N LEU A 223 -21.17 6.04 -8.30
CA LEU A 223 -21.62 5.27 -7.13
C LEU A 223 -23.02 5.69 -6.66
N SER A 224 -23.41 6.94 -6.87
CA SER A 224 -24.75 7.46 -6.57
C SER A 224 -25.88 6.82 -7.41
N GLU A 225 -25.57 6.14 -8.49
CA GLU A 225 -26.55 5.43 -9.32
C GLU A 225 -26.89 4.02 -8.80
N PHE A 226 -26.12 3.54 -7.81
CA PHE A 226 -26.39 2.27 -7.17
C PHE A 226 -27.16 2.49 -5.86
N THR A 227 -28.23 1.74 -5.67
CA THR A 227 -29.03 1.80 -4.45
C THR A 227 -28.81 0.60 -3.53
N GLN A 228 -28.35 -0.51 -4.10
CA GLN A 228 -28.12 -1.76 -3.36
C GLN A 228 -27.06 -2.64 -4.05
N GLY A 229 -26.54 -3.60 -3.33
CA GLY A 229 -25.62 -4.62 -3.83
C GLY A 229 -25.05 -5.48 -2.71
N SER A 230 -24.14 -6.35 -3.07
CA SER A 230 -23.31 -7.11 -2.14
C SER A 230 -21.88 -6.59 -2.18
N ALA A 231 -21.07 -6.83 -1.15
CA ALA A 231 -19.70 -6.35 -1.13
C ALA A 231 -18.73 -7.38 -0.56
N ILE A 232 -17.54 -7.44 -1.18
CA ILE A 232 -16.42 -8.24 -0.68
C ILE A 232 -15.18 -7.36 -0.52
N ALA A 233 -14.32 -7.71 0.44
CA ALA A 233 -13.03 -7.07 0.57
C ALA A 233 -11.99 -8.00 1.21
N GLY A 234 -10.86 -8.20 0.53
CA GLY A 234 -9.68 -8.95 0.99
C GLY A 234 -8.50 -8.01 1.24
N ILE A 235 -8.70 -7.02 2.10
CA ILE A 235 -7.73 -5.99 2.46
C ILE A 235 -7.53 -5.92 3.98
N GLY A 236 -6.54 -5.17 4.44
CA GLY A 236 -6.21 -5.06 5.87
C GLY A 236 -7.30 -4.48 6.79
N ASN A 237 -8.28 -3.74 6.25
CA ASN A 237 -9.46 -3.25 6.96
C ASN A 237 -10.70 -3.32 6.07
N PRO A 238 -11.33 -4.51 5.93
CA PRO A 238 -12.51 -4.70 5.07
C PRO A 238 -13.71 -3.84 5.49
N GLN A 239 -13.89 -3.64 6.79
CA GLN A 239 -15.03 -2.89 7.32
C GLN A 239 -15.05 -1.44 6.82
N ARG A 240 -13.87 -0.82 6.65
CA ARG A 240 -13.78 0.53 6.08
C ARG A 240 -14.38 0.60 4.67
N PHE A 241 -14.17 -0.43 3.84
CA PHE A 241 -14.74 -0.50 2.50
C PHE A 241 -16.26 -0.64 2.54
N PHE A 242 -16.79 -1.50 3.41
CA PHE A 242 -18.24 -1.67 3.55
C PHE A 242 -18.91 -0.39 4.06
N THR A 243 -18.40 0.18 5.13
CA THR A 243 -18.91 1.45 5.67
C THR A 243 -18.84 2.60 4.66
N MET A 244 -17.80 2.63 3.82
CA MET A 244 -17.68 3.61 2.74
C MET A 244 -18.85 3.50 1.76
N LEU A 245 -19.21 2.29 1.32
CA LEU A 245 -20.36 2.06 0.43
C LEU A 245 -21.71 2.42 1.10
N GLU A 246 -21.87 2.05 2.37
CA GLU A 246 -23.06 2.39 3.15
C GLU A 246 -23.23 3.91 3.32
N ASN A 247 -22.13 4.65 3.57
CA ASN A 247 -22.13 6.10 3.66
C ASN A 247 -22.50 6.79 2.32
N LEU A 248 -22.35 6.09 1.21
CA LEU A 248 -22.84 6.53 -0.12
C LEU A 248 -24.30 6.11 -0.39
N ASN A 249 -25.02 5.67 0.65
CA ASN A 249 -26.41 5.21 0.61
C ASN A 249 -26.64 3.94 -0.25
N ILE A 250 -25.60 3.11 -0.42
CA ILE A 250 -25.73 1.81 -1.07
C ILE A 250 -26.08 0.78 0.03
N ARG A 251 -27.28 0.20 -0.05
CA ARG A 251 -27.71 -0.86 0.87
C ARG A 251 -26.95 -2.15 0.55
N LEU A 252 -26.15 -2.65 1.49
CA LEU A 252 -25.43 -3.91 1.33
C LEU A 252 -26.27 -5.07 1.87
N GLY A 253 -26.65 -6.00 0.98
CA GLY A 253 -27.35 -7.24 1.31
C GLY A 253 -26.40 -8.25 1.95
N ASN A 254 -25.40 -8.68 1.21
CA ASN A 254 -24.35 -9.58 1.69
C ASN A 254 -23.01 -8.86 1.75
N THR A 255 -22.30 -9.02 2.87
CA THR A 255 -20.91 -8.56 2.98
C THR A 255 -20.01 -9.70 3.40
N LYS A 256 -18.83 -9.82 2.79
CA LYS A 256 -17.83 -10.83 3.20
C LYS A 256 -16.43 -10.26 3.21
N ALA A 257 -15.82 -10.29 4.41
CA ALA A 257 -14.40 -10.03 4.58
C ALA A 257 -13.59 -11.29 4.28
N PHE A 258 -12.52 -11.15 3.52
CA PHE A 258 -11.52 -12.16 3.24
C PHE A 258 -10.19 -11.78 3.87
N GLN A 259 -9.30 -12.76 4.01
CA GLN A 259 -7.93 -12.48 4.41
C GLN A 259 -7.20 -11.73 3.28
N ASP A 260 -6.29 -10.85 3.66
CA ASP A 260 -5.44 -10.14 2.70
C ASP A 260 -4.65 -11.15 1.85
N HIS A 261 -4.57 -10.94 0.54
CA HIS A 261 -3.98 -11.85 -0.47
C HIS A 261 -4.67 -13.22 -0.63
N GLN A 262 -5.86 -13.43 -0.07
CA GLN A 262 -6.62 -14.66 -0.27
C GLN A 262 -7.08 -14.79 -1.73
N HIS A 263 -6.99 -16.00 -2.29
CA HIS A 263 -7.63 -16.35 -3.56
C HIS A 263 -9.14 -16.47 -3.37
N PHE A 264 -9.88 -16.07 -4.40
CA PHE A 264 -11.34 -16.15 -4.39
C PHE A 264 -11.84 -17.34 -5.18
N GLU A 265 -12.84 -18.02 -4.64
CA GLU A 265 -13.57 -19.06 -5.33
C GLU A 265 -14.71 -18.44 -6.14
N PRO A 266 -14.75 -18.60 -7.49
CA PRO A 266 -15.77 -17.97 -8.35
C PRO A 266 -17.19 -18.27 -7.90
N GLN A 267 -17.50 -19.55 -7.58
CA GLN A 267 -18.82 -19.98 -7.15
C GLN A 267 -19.30 -19.31 -5.86
N LEU A 268 -18.37 -19.05 -4.92
CA LEU A 268 -18.69 -18.33 -3.70
C LEU A 268 -19.06 -16.87 -3.98
N LEU A 269 -18.33 -16.21 -4.89
CA LEU A 269 -18.60 -14.82 -5.26
C LEU A 269 -19.92 -14.70 -6.03
N GLU A 270 -20.22 -15.63 -6.94
CA GLU A 270 -21.49 -15.68 -7.65
C GLU A 270 -22.68 -15.81 -6.68
N LYS A 271 -22.54 -16.69 -5.67
CA LYS A 271 -23.55 -16.85 -4.63
C LYS A 271 -23.74 -15.59 -3.79
N LEU A 272 -22.67 -14.88 -3.47
CA LEU A 272 -22.73 -13.64 -2.70
C LEU A 272 -23.38 -12.49 -3.51
N ALA A 273 -23.20 -12.49 -4.81
CA ALA A 273 -23.78 -11.48 -5.70
C ALA A 273 -25.32 -11.60 -5.79
N GLU A 274 -25.91 -12.80 -5.74
CA GLU A 274 -27.38 -13.01 -5.80
C GLU A 274 -28.09 -12.21 -6.90
N ASN A 275 -27.49 -12.11 -8.10
CA ASN A 275 -27.97 -11.29 -9.23
C ASN A 275 -28.00 -9.78 -8.97
N GLN A 276 -27.37 -9.30 -7.90
CA GLN A 276 -27.18 -7.88 -7.62
C GLN A 276 -25.74 -7.46 -7.98
N PRO A 277 -25.44 -6.14 -8.06
CA PRO A 277 -24.08 -5.67 -8.15
C PRO A 277 -23.22 -6.23 -7.01
N LEU A 278 -22.08 -6.86 -7.36
CA LEU A 278 -21.06 -7.26 -6.38
C LEU A 278 -19.93 -6.25 -6.42
N PHE A 279 -19.81 -5.49 -5.34
CA PHE A 279 -18.74 -4.52 -5.18
C PHE A 279 -17.49 -5.16 -4.56
N MET A 280 -16.33 -4.75 -5.05
CA MET A 280 -15.04 -5.16 -4.50
C MET A 280 -14.03 -4.03 -4.58
N THR A 281 -12.94 -4.16 -3.82
CA THR A 281 -11.84 -3.20 -3.93
C THR A 281 -11.10 -3.38 -5.26
N GLU A 282 -10.40 -2.35 -5.71
CA GLU A 282 -9.57 -2.44 -6.91
C GLU A 282 -8.45 -3.50 -6.77
N LYS A 283 -7.89 -3.66 -5.56
CA LYS A 283 -6.93 -4.73 -5.24
C LYS A 283 -7.54 -6.13 -5.40
N ASP A 284 -8.81 -6.30 -5.06
CA ASP A 284 -9.49 -7.58 -5.21
C ASP A 284 -9.90 -7.86 -6.66
N ALA A 285 -10.24 -6.79 -7.41
CA ALA A 285 -10.62 -6.89 -8.80
C ALA A 285 -9.52 -7.50 -9.68
N VAL A 286 -8.25 -7.16 -9.44
CA VAL A 286 -7.15 -7.74 -10.22
C VAL A 286 -7.09 -9.27 -10.10
N LYS A 287 -7.52 -9.83 -8.97
CA LYS A 287 -7.60 -11.28 -8.73
C LYS A 287 -8.80 -11.94 -9.40
N CYS A 288 -9.86 -11.17 -9.70
CA CYS A 288 -11.13 -11.68 -10.22
C CYS A 288 -11.25 -11.57 -11.74
N GLN A 289 -10.37 -10.84 -12.41
CA GLN A 289 -10.48 -10.49 -13.82
C GLN A 289 -10.72 -11.70 -14.74
N ALA A 290 -10.05 -12.83 -14.48
CA ALA A 290 -10.12 -14.03 -15.33
C ALA A 290 -11.48 -14.75 -15.28
N PHE A 291 -12.31 -14.52 -14.25
CA PHE A 291 -13.61 -15.20 -14.06
C PHE A 291 -14.73 -14.22 -13.71
N ALA A 292 -14.53 -12.93 -14.01
CA ALA A 292 -15.48 -11.87 -13.72
C ALA A 292 -16.84 -12.10 -14.39
N LYS A 293 -17.91 -11.60 -13.76
CA LYS A 293 -19.28 -11.61 -14.28
C LYS A 293 -19.76 -10.19 -14.56
N GLU A 294 -20.78 -10.04 -15.39
CA GLU A 294 -21.31 -8.75 -15.84
C GLU A 294 -21.87 -7.86 -14.71
N ASN A 295 -22.24 -8.46 -13.57
CA ASN A 295 -22.72 -7.72 -12.40
C ASN A 295 -21.63 -7.45 -11.35
N TRP A 296 -20.33 -7.65 -11.67
CA TRP A 296 -19.22 -7.40 -10.75
C TRP A 296 -18.55 -6.06 -11.03
N TRP A 297 -18.38 -5.29 -9.97
CA TRP A 297 -17.91 -3.93 -10.01
C TRP A 297 -16.78 -3.71 -9.02
N TYR A 298 -15.72 -3.10 -9.43
CA TYR A 298 -14.73 -2.64 -8.47
C TYR A 298 -14.82 -1.12 -8.27
N VAL A 299 -14.46 -0.69 -7.08
CA VAL A 299 -14.49 0.71 -6.67
C VAL A 299 -13.07 1.19 -6.51
N PRO A 300 -12.52 1.90 -7.50
CA PRO A 300 -11.23 2.56 -7.35
C PRO A 300 -11.38 3.73 -6.37
N VAL A 301 -10.31 3.96 -5.61
CA VAL A 301 -10.25 5.09 -4.69
C VAL A 301 -9.06 5.97 -5.05
N ASP A 302 -9.30 7.27 -5.12
CA ASP A 302 -8.25 8.25 -5.31
C ASP A 302 -7.78 8.76 -3.96
N ALA A 303 -6.46 8.91 -3.79
CA ALA A 303 -5.89 9.45 -2.57
C ALA A 303 -5.86 10.98 -2.67
N GLU A 304 -6.70 11.63 -1.88
CA GLU A 304 -6.61 13.07 -1.66
C GLU A 304 -5.73 13.32 -0.45
N ILE A 305 -4.59 13.97 -0.68
CA ILE A 305 -3.63 14.27 0.40
C ILE A 305 -3.61 15.76 0.65
N VAL A 306 -3.99 16.13 1.86
CA VAL A 306 -4.09 17.52 2.30
C VAL A 306 -3.30 17.71 3.60
N GLU A 307 -2.88 18.92 3.86
CA GLU A 307 -2.29 19.32 5.12
C GLU A 307 -3.35 20.02 5.98
N ALA A 308 -3.48 19.62 7.26
CA ALA A 308 -4.42 20.25 8.17
C ALA A 308 -4.06 21.73 8.37
N GLU A 309 -5.07 22.58 8.39
CA GLU A 309 -4.93 24.02 8.54
C GLU A 309 -4.12 24.37 9.82
N ASN A 310 -3.19 25.33 9.69
CA ASN A 310 -2.36 25.96 10.70
C ASN A 310 -0.88 25.53 10.88
N GLN A 311 -0.34 24.56 10.13
CA GLN A 311 1.11 24.27 10.17
C GLN A 311 1.73 24.01 8.78
N GLY A 312 1.03 24.28 7.73
CA GLY A 312 1.15 23.90 6.34
C GLY A 312 2.43 24.25 5.60
N GLN A 313 3.51 23.48 5.78
CA GLN A 313 4.66 23.52 4.88
C GLN A 313 5.24 22.13 4.54
N LYS A 314 4.70 21.04 5.06
CA LYS A 314 5.28 19.71 4.83
C LYS A 314 5.11 19.23 3.39
N LEU A 315 3.92 19.37 2.80
CA LEU A 315 3.73 19.01 1.39
C LEU A 315 4.57 19.87 0.42
N PRO A 316 4.60 21.21 0.54
CA PRO A 316 5.53 22.03 -0.22
C PRO A 316 6.99 21.61 -0.04
N GLN A 317 7.43 21.30 1.19
CA GLN A 317 8.78 20.82 1.48
C GLN A 317 9.08 19.47 0.81
N LEU A 318 8.10 18.56 0.75
CA LEU A 318 8.24 17.29 0.02
C LEU A 318 8.54 17.55 -1.46
N TRP A 319 7.74 18.41 -2.09
CA TRP A 319 7.91 18.74 -3.51
C TRP A 319 9.20 19.49 -3.79
N GLU A 320 9.60 20.39 -2.90
CA GLU A 320 10.89 21.08 -2.99
C GLU A 320 12.05 20.08 -2.90
N LYS A 321 12.00 19.17 -1.90
CA LYS A 321 13.03 18.14 -1.73
C LYS A 321 13.13 17.23 -2.95
N ILE A 322 12.01 16.82 -3.55
CA ILE A 322 12.02 16.01 -4.77
C ILE A 322 12.65 16.78 -5.94
N ARG A 323 12.26 18.04 -6.14
CA ARG A 323 12.83 18.89 -7.23
C ARG A 323 14.34 19.09 -7.13
N HIS A 324 14.91 19.06 -5.93
CA HIS A 324 16.36 19.14 -5.75
C HIS A 324 17.10 17.83 -6.05
N LEU A 325 16.39 16.71 -6.17
CA LEU A 325 16.97 15.40 -6.45
C LEU A 325 16.98 15.05 -7.94
N VAL A 326 16.07 15.59 -8.71
CA VAL A 326 15.91 15.40 -10.16
C VAL A 326 16.28 16.68 -10.91
#